data_7292fe3c0cff041d9bc33064620bbc32
#
_entry.id   7292fe3c0cff041d9bc33064620bbc32
#
_cell.length_a   1.000
_cell.length_b   1.000
_cell.length_c   1.000
_cell.angle_alpha   90.00
_cell.angle_beta   90.00
_cell.angle_gamma   90.00
#
_symmetry.space_group_name_H-M   'P 1'
#
loop_
_entity.id
_entity.type
_entity.pdbx_description
1 polymer ?
#
loop_
_entity_poly.entity_id
_entity_poly.type
_entity_poly.pdbx_seq_one_letter_code
_entity_poly.pdbx_strand_id
1 'polypeptide(L)'
;IPDNPVALAVLQAVRAPLAVPSANISGHVSPKSGTDVFGDMAGRLAMILDGGPCAIGRESTIVDCTGSKPVIIRHGAISDEEIYKTVAENLK
;
A
#
# COMPACT_ATOMS: atom_id res chain seq x y z
N ILE A 1 -2.92 -9.28 2.33
CA ILE A 1 -3.02 -10.04 1.06
C ILE A 1 -3.57 -9.07 0.02
N PRO A 2 -2.87 -8.86 -1.10
CA PRO A 2 -3.32 -7.93 -2.14
C PRO A 2 -4.53 -8.48 -2.90
N ASP A 3 -5.43 -7.59 -3.30
CA ASP A 3 -6.53 -7.87 -4.23
C ASP A 3 -6.09 -7.53 -5.66
N ASN A 4 -5.09 -8.26 -6.14
CA ASN A 4 -4.56 -8.11 -7.49
C ASN A 4 -4.06 -9.46 -8.01
N PRO A 5 -4.56 -9.95 -9.17
CA PRO A 5 -4.22 -11.26 -9.67
C PRO A 5 -2.73 -11.42 -10.04
N VAL A 6 -2.09 -10.37 -10.54
CA VAL A 6 -0.66 -10.41 -10.88
C VAL A 6 0.19 -10.53 -9.61
N ALA A 7 -0.09 -9.71 -8.58
CA ALA A 7 0.60 -9.79 -7.29
C ALA A 7 0.37 -11.15 -6.61
N LEU A 8 -0.85 -11.68 -6.64
CA LEU A 8 -1.15 -13.02 -6.10
C LEU A 8 -0.37 -14.12 -6.81
N ALA A 9 -0.25 -14.05 -8.14
CA ALA A 9 0.52 -15.03 -8.91
C ALA A 9 2.01 -14.99 -8.54
N VAL A 10 2.58 -13.82 -8.32
CA VAL A 10 3.97 -13.66 -7.85
C VAL A 10 4.14 -14.28 -6.46
N LEU A 11 3.25 -13.97 -5.52
CA LEU A 11 3.29 -14.53 -4.17
C LEU A 11 3.19 -16.05 -4.16
N GLN A 12 2.33 -16.62 -4.98
CA GLN A 12 2.19 -18.07 -5.14
C GLN A 12 3.44 -18.72 -5.74
N ALA A 13 4.08 -18.08 -6.70
CA ALA A 13 5.31 -18.56 -7.32
C ALA A 13 6.50 -18.55 -6.36
N VAL A 14 6.63 -17.48 -5.57
CA VAL A 14 7.73 -17.30 -4.60
C VAL A 14 7.63 -18.25 -3.42
N ARG A 15 6.42 -18.56 -2.95
CA ARG A 15 6.13 -19.46 -1.81
C ARG A 15 6.85 -19.07 -0.51
N ALA A 16 7.05 -17.78 -0.28
CA ALA A 16 7.66 -17.23 0.92
C ALA A 16 6.98 -15.90 1.29
N PRO A 17 6.96 -15.53 2.57
CA PRO A 17 6.52 -14.20 2.97
C PRO A 17 7.39 -13.12 2.34
N LEU A 18 6.78 -12.06 1.83
CA LEU A 18 7.47 -10.92 1.23
C LEU A 18 7.12 -9.64 2.00
N ALA A 19 8.13 -8.84 2.33
CA ALA A 19 7.94 -7.48 2.79
C ALA A 19 7.91 -6.55 1.56
N VAL A 20 6.78 -5.89 1.33
CA VAL A 20 6.53 -5.13 0.11
C VAL A 20 6.23 -3.67 0.44
N PRO A 21 7.21 -2.76 0.30
CA PRO A 21 6.97 -1.31 0.37
C PRO A 21 6.50 -0.76 -0.98
N SER A 22 6.23 0.55 -1.03
CA SER A 22 5.98 1.25 -2.29
C SER A 22 7.24 1.28 -3.16
N ALA A 23 7.07 1.13 -4.48
CA ALA A 23 8.17 1.07 -5.45
C ALA A 23 8.59 2.47 -5.91
N ASN A 24 9.12 3.27 -4.99
CA ASN A 24 9.60 4.64 -5.23
C ASN A 24 10.82 4.95 -4.37
N ILE A 25 11.58 5.97 -4.73
CA ILE A 25 12.62 6.52 -3.86
C ILE A 25 11.97 7.08 -2.60
N SER A 26 12.57 6.83 -1.44
CA SER A 26 12.04 7.30 -0.16
C SER A 26 11.79 8.82 -0.18
N GLY A 27 10.58 9.22 0.25
CA GLY A 27 10.14 10.60 0.24
C GLY A 27 9.53 11.07 -1.08
N HIS A 28 9.63 10.30 -2.15
CA HIS A 28 8.94 10.59 -3.42
C HIS A 28 7.48 10.12 -3.38
N VAL A 29 6.69 10.63 -4.33
CA VAL A 29 5.28 10.25 -4.47
C VAL A 29 5.16 8.76 -4.79
N SER A 30 4.24 8.07 -4.14
CA SER A 30 3.96 6.66 -4.43
C SER A 30 3.44 6.48 -5.85
N PRO A 31 3.99 5.50 -6.60
CA PRO A 31 3.62 5.27 -7.99
C PRO A 31 2.20 4.71 -8.11
N LYS A 32 1.53 5.04 -9.21
CA LYS A 32 0.20 4.53 -9.57
C LYS A 32 0.21 3.66 -10.82
N SER A 33 1.36 3.53 -11.48
CA SER A 33 1.55 2.77 -12.71
C SER A 33 2.99 2.25 -12.82
N GLY A 34 3.22 1.28 -13.69
CA GLY A 34 4.57 0.82 -14.01
C GLY A 34 5.44 1.93 -14.63
N THR A 35 4.84 2.85 -15.38
CA THR A 35 5.55 4.02 -15.92
C THR A 35 6.06 4.94 -14.81
N ASP A 36 5.29 5.17 -13.76
CA ASP A 36 5.73 5.96 -12.60
C ASP A 36 6.91 5.28 -11.90
N VAL A 37 6.84 3.96 -11.70
CA VAL A 37 7.92 3.17 -11.12
C VAL A 37 9.18 3.28 -11.98
N PHE A 38 9.07 3.13 -13.29
CA PHE A 38 10.19 3.23 -14.22
C PHE A 38 10.84 4.62 -14.15
N GLY A 39 10.03 5.68 -14.12
CA GLY A 39 10.52 7.05 -14.03
C GLY A 39 11.34 7.33 -12.76
N ASP A 40 10.95 6.73 -11.63
CA ASP A 40 11.61 6.97 -10.33
C ASP A 40 12.74 5.96 -10.04
N MET A 41 12.61 4.72 -10.48
CA MET A 41 13.45 3.59 -10.08
C MET A 41 14.29 3.00 -11.21
N ALA A 42 14.28 3.56 -12.42
CA ALA A 42 15.05 3.05 -13.55
C ALA A 42 16.54 2.93 -13.19
N GLY A 43 17.15 1.79 -13.54
CA GLY A 43 18.54 1.47 -13.22
C GLY A 43 18.77 1.03 -11.75
N ARG A 44 17.78 1.06 -10.90
CA ARG A 44 17.83 0.62 -9.48
C ARG A 44 17.17 -0.74 -9.26
N LEU A 45 16.31 -1.16 -10.17
CA LEU A 45 15.59 -2.44 -10.14
C LEU A 45 16.01 -3.31 -11.31
N ALA A 46 16.10 -4.61 -11.08
CA ALA A 46 16.42 -5.58 -12.13
C ALA A 46 15.21 -5.82 -13.06
N MET A 47 13.97 -5.69 -12.53
CA MET A 47 12.74 -5.96 -13.28
C MET A 47 11.58 -5.18 -12.69
N ILE A 48 10.69 -4.74 -13.54
CA ILE A 48 9.37 -4.19 -13.17
C ILE A 48 8.32 -5.08 -13.84
N LEU A 49 7.44 -5.67 -13.03
CA LEU A 49 6.28 -6.39 -13.52
C LEU A 49 5.09 -5.44 -13.50
N ASP A 50 4.71 -4.96 -14.68
CA ASP A 50 3.63 -3.99 -14.83
C ASP A 50 2.30 -4.70 -15.06
N GLY A 51 1.43 -4.67 -14.06
CA GLY A 51 0.06 -5.20 -14.13
C GLY A 51 -0.99 -4.18 -14.56
N GLY A 52 -0.57 -3.01 -15.03
CA GLY A 52 -1.45 -1.89 -15.37
C GLY A 52 -1.57 -0.86 -14.25
N PRO A 53 -2.36 0.21 -14.46
CA PRO A 53 -2.55 1.27 -13.47
C PRO A 53 -3.27 0.77 -12.23
N CYS A 54 -2.97 1.38 -11.07
CA CYS A 54 -3.62 1.08 -9.81
C CYS A 54 -5.11 1.50 -9.84
N ALA A 55 -6.00 0.59 -9.43
CA ALA A 55 -7.44 0.88 -9.40
C ALA A 55 -7.81 1.99 -8.41
N ILE A 56 -7.23 1.96 -7.20
CA ILE A 56 -7.50 2.94 -6.13
C ILE A 56 -6.56 4.15 -6.28
N GLY A 57 -5.27 3.92 -6.57
CA GLY A 57 -4.27 4.96 -6.77
C GLY A 57 -4.03 5.87 -5.55
N ARG A 58 -4.31 5.37 -4.35
CA ARG A 58 -4.09 6.04 -3.05
C ARG A 58 -3.37 5.11 -2.09
N GLU A 59 -2.54 5.70 -1.25
CA GLU A 59 -1.87 4.98 -0.18
C GLU A 59 -2.84 4.48 0.89
N SER A 60 -2.38 3.53 1.71
CA SER A 60 -3.13 3.06 2.88
C SER A 60 -3.23 4.16 3.95
N THR A 61 -4.31 4.14 4.71
CA THR A 61 -4.43 4.88 5.96
C THR A 61 -3.58 4.22 7.03
N ILE A 62 -2.82 4.99 7.81
CA ILE A 62 -2.03 4.49 8.94
C ILE A 62 -2.62 5.02 10.24
N VAL A 63 -2.94 4.10 11.14
CA VAL A 63 -3.50 4.40 12.46
C VAL A 63 -2.53 3.94 13.53
N ASP A 64 -2.16 4.84 14.42
CA ASP A 64 -1.40 4.52 15.63
C ASP A 64 -2.39 4.09 16.73
N CYS A 65 -2.26 2.86 17.18
CA CYS A 65 -3.08 2.26 18.23
C CYS A 65 -2.29 2.01 19.53
N THR A 66 -1.13 2.62 19.70
CA THR A 66 -0.28 2.41 20.87
C THR A 66 -0.75 3.20 22.09
N GLY A 67 -1.52 4.26 21.90
CA GLY A 67 -2.09 5.07 22.95
C GLY A 67 -3.46 4.61 23.44
N SER A 68 -4.07 5.38 24.32
CA SER A 68 -5.43 5.11 24.85
C SER A 68 -6.54 5.32 23.81
N LYS A 69 -6.24 6.04 22.76
CA LYS A 69 -7.13 6.29 21.63
C LYS A 69 -6.36 6.15 20.32
N PRO A 70 -6.97 5.60 19.27
CA PRO A 70 -6.33 5.54 17.96
C PRO A 70 -6.15 6.95 17.38
N VAL A 71 -5.00 7.17 16.75
CA VAL A 71 -4.65 8.42 16.08
C VAL A 71 -4.28 8.13 14.63
N ILE A 72 -4.92 8.82 13.69
CA ILE A 72 -4.59 8.69 12.27
C ILE A 72 -3.33 9.50 12.00
N ILE A 73 -2.24 8.82 11.64
CA ILE A 73 -0.95 9.43 11.34
C ILE A 73 -0.69 9.61 9.84
N ARG A 74 -1.47 8.94 9.00
CA ARG A 74 -1.51 9.17 7.56
C ARG A 74 -2.92 8.93 7.03
N HIS A 75 -3.48 9.94 6.37
CA HIS A 75 -4.75 9.85 5.69
C HIS A 75 -4.57 9.15 4.33
N GLY A 76 -5.33 8.10 4.07
CA GLY A 76 -5.19 7.26 2.89
C GLY A 76 -6.52 6.88 2.24
N ALA A 77 -6.58 5.68 1.67
CA ALA A 77 -7.75 5.20 0.93
C ALA A 77 -8.99 4.97 1.80
N ILE A 78 -8.80 4.63 3.08
CA ILE A 78 -9.90 4.49 4.04
C ILE A 78 -10.07 5.82 4.75
N SER A 79 -11.30 6.34 4.79
CA SER A 79 -11.60 7.64 5.41
C SER A 79 -11.49 7.59 6.94
N ASP A 80 -11.21 8.74 7.53
CA ASP A 80 -11.15 8.91 8.98
C ASP A 80 -12.48 8.49 9.65
N GLU A 81 -13.59 8.82 9.01
CA GLU A 81 -14.93 8.46 9.49
C GLU A 81 -15.11 6.94 9.58
N GLU A 82 -14.71 6.19 8.56
CA GLU A 82 -14.76 4.73 8.56
C GLU A 82 -13.88 4.13 9.65
N ILE A 83 -12.67 4.67 9.86
CA ILE A 83 -11.76 4.24 10.93
C ILE A 83 -12.40 4.44 12.29
N TYR A 84 -12.86 5.66 12.61
CA TYR A 84 -13.43 5.95 13.91
C TYR A 84 -14.75 5.21 14.16
N LYS A 85 -15.57 5.02 13.14
CA LYS A 85 -16.77 4.19 13.22
C LYS A 85 -16.43 2.74 13.59
N THR A 86 -15.47 2.15 12.89
CA THR A 86 -15.02 0.76 13.15
C THR A 86 -14.48 0.61 14.57
N VAL A 87 -13.68 1.58 15.04
CA VAL A 87 -13.18 1.60 16.41
C VAL A 87 -14.33 1.66 17.41
N ALA A 88 -15.29 2.57 17.23
CA ALA A 88 -16.42 2.73 18.13
C ALA A 88 -17.28 1.45 18.20
N GLU A 89 -17.48 0.76 17.07
CA GLU A 89 -18.25 -0.49 17.00
C GLU A 89 -17.56 -1.66 17.70
N ASN A 90 -16.23 -1.68 17.74
CA ASN A 90 -15.43 -2.79 18.29
C ASN A 90 -14.93 -2.56 19.72
N LEU A 91 -15.10 -1.38 20.30
CA LEU A 91 -14.75 -1.05 21.68
C LEU A 91 -15.91 -1.20 22.67
N LYS A 92 -16.97 -1.81 22.25
CA LYS A 92 -18.16 -2.07 23.12
C LYS A 92 -17.95 -3.30 23.98
#